data_8cb32e4d458f87ec9258e6bcd07743fb
#
_entry.id   8cb32e4d458f87ec9258e6bcd07743fb
#
_cell.length_a   1.000
_cell.length_b   1.000
_cell.length_c   1.000
_cell.angle_alpha   90.00
_cell.angle_beta   90.00
_cell.angle_gamma   90.00
#
_symmetry.space_group_name_H-M   'P 1'
#
loop_
_entity.id
_entity.type
_entity.pdbx_description
1 polymer ?
#
loop_
_entity_poly.entity_id
_entity_poly.type
_entity_poly.pdbx_seq_one_letter_code
_entity_poly.pdbx_strand_id
1 'polypeptide(L)'
;MELCPISDPELEKLLIKIRLSTLNQLSDNHISSSSLPFYEALALHCFTNEYVFLESNEETLKVDQLENEISVLISSKKHIPVLKITLLASYRPLHIFSWADKLLESDSIDTIQKIIIRQITEVREEQQLRSQIPKINVTENKISQVVREQYEENPYPRWINLGLSFEPKTIREVMKDLRVNLDLNENQFSTSPKILIAGCGTGRHSLSVASSFQNSSVLAVDLSLSSLSYAIRKTKELSVANIDYMQGDILKLNTLDRKFDIIESAGVLHHMEEPLVGWQVLVGLLKPQGLMRIGLYSQIARQNIVEIREFIAKKGYDNSPKDIRECRSEIMNMTTDSNSRIPTIINSYDFYSLSPCRDLLFHVQEHRFTLPQIANALEKMGLTFIGFDCSPQIKNQFKAQYPSHEDLFSLELWHQFEQDHPNAFIHMYQFWVQKI
;
A
#
# COMPACT_ATOMS: atom_id res chain seq x y z
N MET A 1 -16.64 -7.04 4.10
CA MET A 1 -15.68 -7.25 5.20
C MET A 1 -14.41 -7.99 4.73
N GLU A 2 -14.53 -9.11 3.99
CA GLU A 2 -13.39 -9.97 3.63
C GLU A 2 -12.38 -9.34 2.67
N LEU A 3 -12.81 -8.40 1.83
CA LEU A 3 -12.03 -7.91 0.68
C LEU A 3 -11.31 -6.59 0.92
N CYS A 4 -11.72 -5.82 1.91
CA CYS A 4 -11.11 -4.53 2.25
C CYS A 4 -11.40 -4.16 3.71
N PRO A 5 -10.53 -3.38 4.35
CA PRO A 5 -10.82 -2.72 5.61
C PRO A 5 -12.05 -1.83 5.48
N ILE A 6 -12.79 -1.67 6.55
CA ILE A 6 -13.98 -0.81 6.59
C ILE A 6 -13.61 0.45 7.37
N SER A 7 -13.71 1.60 6.72
CA SER A 7 -13.39 2.90 7.31
C SER A 7 -14.61 3.51 8.01
N ASP A 8 -15.04 2.85 9.08
CA ASP A 8 -16.15 3.28 9.93
C ASP A 8 -15.81 2.98 11.41
N PRO A 9 -15.58 4.01 12.24
CA PRO A 9 -15.17 3.84 13.64
C PRO A 9 -16.24 3.19 14.51
N GLU A 10 -17.53 3.39 14.23
CA GLU A 10 -18.60 2.79 15.03
C GLU A 10 -18.75 1.30 14.70
N LEU A 11 -18.60 0.94 13.41
CA LEU A 11 -18.57 -0.47 13.03
C LEU A 11 -17.33 -1.18 13.59
N GLU A 12 -16.15 -0.55 13.58
CA GLU A 12 -14.95 -1.11 14.21
C GLU A 12 -15.19 -1.39 15.70
N LYS A 13 -15.74 -0.43 16.45
CA LYS A 13 -16.09 -0.61 17.86
C LYS A 13 -17.09 -1.76 18.07
N LEU A 14 -18.08 -1.89 17.20
CA LEU A 14 -19.05 -3.00 17.26
C LEU A 14 -18.37 -4.35 17.02
N LEU A 15 -17.51 -4.47 15.99
CA LEU A 15 -16.80 -5.71 15.67
C LEU A 15 -15.85 -6.13 16.80
N ILE A 16 -15.14 -5.19 17.43
CA ILE A 16 -14.33 -5.45 18.62
C ILE A 16 -15.18 -6.02 19.76
N LYS A 17 -16.35 -5.41 20.05
CA LYS A 17 -17.26 -5.91 21.10
C LYS A 17 -17.79 -7.31 20.80
N ILE A 18 -18.17 -7.60 19.54
CA ILE A 18 -18.63 -8.93 19.14
C ILE A 18 -17.52 -9.95 19.31
N ARG A 19 -16.29 -9.65 18.83
CA ARG A 19 -15.12 -10.50 18.95
C ARG A 19 -14.84 -10.87 20.42
N LEU A 20 -14.81 -9.86 21.31
CA LEU A 20 -14.61 -10.04 22.74
C LEU A 20 -15.75 -10.86 23.40
N SER A 21 -17.01 -10.55 23.09
CA SER A 21 -18.17 -11.30 23.62
C SER A 21 -18.10 -12.77 23.24
N THR A 22 -17.73 -13.08 21.98
CA THR A 22 -17.56 -14.44 21.50
C THR A 22 -16.43 -15.18 22.22
N LEU A 23 -15.31 -14.50 22.45
CA LEU A 23 -14.17 -15.07 23.20
C LEU A 23 -14.57 -15.43 24.62
N ASN A 24 -15.40 -14.60 25.27
CA ASN A 24 -15.87 -14.84 26.65
C ASN A 24 -16.92 -15.97 26.74
N GLN A 25 -17.66 -16.23 25.67
CA GLN A 25 -18.74 -17.23 25.64
C GLN A 25 -18.29 -18.57 25.01
N LEU A 26 -17.03 -18.72 24.69
CA LEU A 26 -16.54 -19.90 23.96
C LEU A 26 -16.74 -21.21 24.70
N SER A 27 -16.76 -21.18 26.05
CA SER A 27 -17.00 -22.33 26.92
C SER A 27 -18.49 -22.75 27.00
N ASP A 28 -19.41 -21.87 26.65
CA ASP A 28 -20.84 -22.04 26.96
C ASP A 28 -21.64 -22.78 25.88
N ASN A 29 -21.00 -23.21 24.78
CA ASN A 29 -21.61 -23.94 23.64
C ASN A 29 -22.89 -23.29 23.03
N HIS A 30 -23.13 -22.00 23.29
CA HIS A 30 -24.34 -21.30 22.86
C HIS A 30 -24.26 -20.64 21.48
N ILE A 31 -23.09 -20.73 20.80
CA ILE A 31 -22.92 -20.07 19.50
C ILE A 31 -23.49 -21.00 18.42
N SER A 32 -24.53 -20.50 17.73
CA SER A 32 -25.19 -21.25 16.65
C SER A 32 -24.26 -21.45 15.46
N SER A 33 -24.28 -22.64 14.86
CA SER A 33 -23.57 -22.94 13.59
C SER A 33 -23.99 -22.00 12.44
N SER A 34 -25.19 -21.44 12.49
CA SER A 34 -25.66 -20.46 11.50
C SER A 34 -24.88 -19.14 11.53
N SER A 35 -24.16 -18.84 12.61
CA SER A 35 -23.33 -17.63 12.75
C SER A 35 -21.90 -17.80 12.22
N LEU A 36 -21.49 -19.02 11.87
CA LEU A 36 -20.12 -19.32 11.44
C LEU A 36 -19.66 -18.49 10.22
N PRO A 37 -20.51 -18.25 9.17
CA PRO A 37 -20.10 -17.40 8.04
C PRO A 37 -19.75 -15.95 8.45
N PHE A 38 -20.42 -15.41 9.47
CA PHE A 38 -20.08 -14.09 10.01
C PHE A 38 -18.71 -14.10 10.69
N TYR A 39 -18.42 -15.12 11.51
CA TYR A 39 -17.11 -15.23 12.18
C TYR A 39 -15.97 -15.51 11.19
N GLU A 40 -16.23 -16.28 10.13
CA GLU A 40 -15.29 -16.45 9.02
C GLU A 40 -14.98 -15.09 8.37
N ALA A 41 -16.01 -14.31 8.03
CA ALA A 41 -15.83 -12.99 7.46
C ALA A 41 -15.09 -12.02 8.42
N LEU A 42 -15.34 -12.12 9.74
CA LEU A 42 -14.64 -11.33 10.75
C LEU A 42 -13.15 -11.73 10.84
N ALA A 43 -12.84 -13.03 10.83
CA ALA A 43 -11.46 -13.51 10.84
C ALA A 43 -10.69 -13.05 9.60
N LEU A 44 -11.31 -13.11 8.42
CA LEU A 44 -10.74 -12.62 7.17
C LEU A 44 -10.59 -11.09 7.16
N HIS A 45 -11.53 -10.38 7.77
CA HIS A 45 -11.43 -8.92 7.95
C HIS A 45 -10.25 -8.55 8.86
N CYS A 46 -10.10 -9.24 10.00
CA CYS A 46 -8.98 -9.02 10.91
C CYS A 46 -7.62 -9.34 10.26
N PHE A 47 -7.57 -10.35 9.40
CA PHE A 47 -6.38 -10.64 8.60
C PHE A 47 -6.10 -9.56 7.55
N THR A 48 -7.14 -9.05 6.88
CA THR A 48 -7.03 -8.00 5.86
C THR A 48 -6.59 -6.67 6.45
N ASN A 49 -7.08 -6.32 7.66
CA ASN A 49 -6.69 -5.10 8.38
C ASN A 49 -5.45 -5.30 9.26
N GLU A 50 -4.82 -6.48 9.18
CA GLU A 50 -3.57 -6.83 9.88
C GLU A 50 -3.71 -6.71 11.41
N TYR A 51 -4.86 -7.11 11.92
CA TYR A 51 -5.15 -7.12 13.36
C TYR A 51 -4.98 -5.74 14.02
N VAL A 52 -5.39 -4.70 13.33
CA VAL A 52 -5.30 -3.31 13.80
C VAL A 52 -6.22 -2.99 14.98
N PHE A 53 -7.19 -3.85 15.27
CA PHE A 53 -8.13 -3.67 16.38
C PHE A 53 -7.41 -3.69 17.73
N LEU A 54 -7.81 -2.79 18.61
CA LEU A 54 -7.29 -2.77 19.98
C LEU A 54 -7.64 -4.09 20.70
N GLU A 55 -6.70 -4.58 21.48
CA GLU A 55 -6.80 -5.79 22.29
C GLU A 55 -6.38 -5.48 23.73
N SER A 56 -7.19 -5.87 24.70
CA SER A 56 -6.85 -5.73 26.13
C SER A 56 -5.92 -6.85 26.59
N ASN A 57 -5.22 -6.62 27.70
CA ASN A 57 -4.37 -7.67 28.30
C ASN A 57 -5.18 -8.90 28.69
N GLU A 58 -6.45 -8.73 29.10
CA GLU A 58 -7.32 -9.86 29.42
C GLU A 58 -7.68 -10.66 28.17
N GLU A 59 -7.95 -9.99 27.04
CA GLU A 59 -8.15 -10.69 25.75
C GLU A 59 -6.92 -11.46 25.35
N THR A 60 -5.72 -10.87 25.45
CA THR A 60 -4.47 -11.54 25.11
C THR A 60 -4.31 -12.85 25.87
N LEU A 61 -4.54 -12.84 27.20
CA LEU A 61 -4.45 -14.06 28.01
C LEU A 61 -5.45 -15.14 27.58
N LYS A 62 -6.68 -14.75 27.26
CA LYS A 62 -7.71 -15.69 26.77
C LYS A 62 -7.36 -16.25 25.39
N VAL A 63 -6.81 -15.43 24.51
CA VAL A 63 -6.36 -15.85 23.17
C VAL A 63 -5.19 -16.85 23.29
N ASP A 64 -4.24 -16.62 24.18
CA ASP A 64 -3.13 -17.54 24.44
C ASP A 64 -3.63 -18.88 25.03
N GLN A 65 -4.66 -18.84 25.90
CA GLN A 65 -5.31 -20.05 26.40
C GLN A 65 -6.00 -20.81 25.25
N LEU A 66 -6.72 -20.10 24.39
CA LEU A 66 -7.39 -20.69 23.23
C LEU A 66 -6.40 -21.34 22.26
N GLU A 67 -5.26 -20.71 22.00
CA GLU A 67 -4.17 -21.27 21.18
C GLU A 67 -3.65 -22.57 21.80
N ASN A 68 -3.34 -22.57 23.11
CA ASN A 68 -2.86 -23.75 23.81
C ASN A 68 -3.88 -24.91 23.75
N GLU A 69 -5.18 -24.63 23.90
CA GLU A 69 -6.24 -25.65 23.76
C GLU A 69 -6.25 -26.25 22.36
N ILE A 70 -6.18 -25.44 21.31
CA ILE A 70 -6.12 -25.91 19.93
C ILE A 70 -4.88 -26.76 19.69
N SER A 71 -3.72 -26.32 20.16
CA SER A 71 -2.45 -27.03 20.06
C SER A 71 -2.52 -28.44 20.69
N VAL A 72 -3.15 -28.55 21.87
CA VAL A 72 -3.38 -29.84 22.55
C VAL A 72 -4.33 -30.75 21.77
N LEU A 73 -5.42 -30.20 21.23
CA LEU A 73 -6.38 -30.96 20.40
C LEU A 73 -5.71 -31.53 19.14
N ILE A 74 -4.91 -30.70 18.44
CA ILE A 74 -4.14 -31.12 17.26
C ILE A 74 -3.13 -32.22 17.62
N SER A 75 -2.37 -32.03 18.69
CA SER A 75 -1.35 -32.97 19.13
C SER A 75 -1.94 -34.33 19.53
N SER A 76 -3.15 -34.30 20.12
CA SER A 76 -3.90 -35.49 20.53
C SER A 76 -4.74 -36.11 19.41
N LYS A 77 -4.68 -35.57 18.18
CA LYS A 77 -5.52 -35.99 17.03
C LYS A 77 -7.03 -36.00 17.35
N LYS A 78 -7.48 -35.06 18.18
CA LYS A 78 -8.89 -34.90 18.52
C LYS A 78 -9.56 -33.90 17.56
N HIS A 79 -10.87 -34.02 17.43
CA HIS A 79 -11.68 -33.07 16.66
C HIS A 79 -11.53 -31.66 17.23
N ILE A 80 -11.29 -30.67 16.36
CA ILE A 80 -11.14 -29.27 16.73
C ILE A 80 -12.44 -28.56 16.35
N PRO A 81 -13.14 -27.92 17.30
CA PRO A 81 -14.30 -27.10 16.96
C PRO A 81 -13.90 -25.96 16.02
N VAL A 82 -14.55 -25.91 14.86
CA VAL A 82 -14.28 -24.91 13.81
C VAL A 82 -14.32 -23.48 14.34
N LEU A 83 -15.26 -23.19 15.23
CA LEU A 83 -15.39 -21.88 15.86
C LEU A 83 -14.13 -21.46 16.64
N LYS A 84 -13.42 -22.40 17.31
CA LYS A 84 -12.18 -22.09 18.03
C LYS A 84 -11.09 -21.63 17.07
N ILE A 85 -10.93 -22.31 15.93
CA ILE A 85 -9.95 -21.92 14.89
C ILE A 85 -10.34 -20.55 14.31
N THR A 86 -11.62 -20.37 13.96
CA THR A 86 -12.13 -19.12 13.37
C THR A 86 -11.94 -17.94 14.32
N LEU A 87 -12.20 -18.14 15.60
CA LEU A 87 -12.02 -17.10 16.60
C LEU A 87 -10.54 -16.78 16.81
N LEU A 88 -9.66 -17.78 16.94
CA LEU A 88 -8.22 -17.56 17.00
C LEU A 88 -7.71 -16.80 15.76
N ALA A 89 -8.20 -17.18 14.55
CA ALA A 89 -7.88 -16.53 13.30
C ALA A 89 -8.32 -15.04 13.23
N SER A 90 -9.27 -14.62 14.08
CA SER A 90 -9.68 -13.21 14.19
C SER A 90 -8.77 -12.36 15.11
N TYR A 91 -7.88 -13.02 15.86
CA TYR A 91 -6.90 -12.37 16.76
C TYR A 91 -5.45 -12.51 16.31
N ARG A 92 -5.11 -13.65 15.68
CA ARG A 92 -3.74 -14.00 15.27
C ARG A 92 -3.75 -14.64 13.89
N PRO A 93 -2.74 -14.35 13.05
CA PRO A 93 -2.60 -15.04 11.77
C PRO A 93 -2.20 -16.49 12.01
N LEU A 94 -2.96 -17.43 11.43
CA LEU A 94 -2.76 -18.86 11.71
C LEU A 94 -1.38 -19.39 11.28
N HIS A 95 -0.77 -18.80 10.24
CA HIS A 95 0.54 -19.24 9.73
C HIS A 95 1.72 -19.13 10.71
N ILE A 96 1.57 -18.35 11.80
CA ILE A 96 2.66 -18.20 12.80
C ILE A 96 2.78 -19.40 13.73
N PHE A 97 1.73 -20.21 13.85
CA PHE A 97 1.71 -21.34 14.75
C PHE A 97 2.41 -22.55 14.14
N SER A 98 3.20 -23.27 14.93
CA SER A 98 3.95 -24.45 14.49
C SER A 98 3.07 -25.60 14.03
N TRP A 99 1.82 -25.63 14.47
CA TRP A 99 0.83 -26.62 14.11
C TRP A 99 -0.02 -26.26 12.89
N ALA A 100 0.14 -25.05 12.33
CA ALA A 100 -0.73 -24.52 11.25
C ALA A 100 -0.83 -25.47 10.05
N ASP A 101 0.30 -26.04 9.63
CA ASP A 101 0.33 -26.90 8.43
C ASP A 101 -0.45 -28.22 8.64
N LYS A 102 -0.65 -28.66 9.89
CA LYS A 102 -1.49 -29.85 10.21
C LYS A 102 -2.97 -29.60 9.94
N LEU A 103 -3.41 -28.35 9.93
CA LEU A 103 -4.78 -28.01 9.52
C LEU A 103 -5.04 -28.33 8.05
N LEU A 104 -4.03 -28.30 7.19
CA LEU A 104 -4.16 -28.63 5.77
C LEU A 104 -4.52 -30.10 5.50
N GLU A 105 -4.29 -30.98 6.49
CA GLU A 105 -4.53 -32.41 6.42
C GLU A 105 -5.85 -32.84 7.08
N SER A 106 -6.66 -31.90 7.61
CA SER A 106 -7.86 -32.18 8.42
C SER A 106 -9.15 -32.09 7.61
N ASP A 107 -10.03 -33.09 7.70
CA ASP A 107 -11.33 -33.11 7.04
C ASP A 107 -12.32 -32.01 7.52
N SER A 108 -12.00 -31.33 8.63
CA SER A 108 -12.84 -30.25 9.18
C SER A 108 -12.69 -28.90 8.44
N ILE A 109 -11.90 -28.85 7.40
CA ILE A 109 -11.42 -27.62 6.75
C ILE A 109 -12.44 -27.00 5.80
N ASP A 110 -13.33 -27.81 5.19
CA ASP A 110 -14.24 -27.32 4.15
C ASP A 110 -15.06 -26.09 4.59
N THR A 111 -15.39 -26.03 5.87
CA THR A 111 -16.22 -24.95 6.43
C THR A 111 -15.45 -23.62 6.63
N ILE A 112 -14.12 -23.66 6.73
CA ILE A 112 -13.24 -22.49 6.93
C ILE A 112 -12.13 -22.42 5.87
N GLN A 113 -12.37 -23.00 4.72
CA GLN A 113 -11.38 -23.11 3.64
C GLN A 113 -10.78 -21.75 3.25
N LYS A 114 -11.59 -20.69 3.20
CA LYS A 114 -11.10 -19.35 2.87
C LYS A 114 -10.08 -18.83 3.90
N ILE A 115 -10.30 -19.09 5.20
CA ILE A 115 -9.34 -18.70 6.25
C ILE A 115 -8.03 -19.46 6.05
N ILE A 116 -8.10 -20.78 5.85
CA ILE A 116 -6.93 -21.63 5.64
C ILE A 116 -6.13 -21.19 4.41
N ILE A 117 -6.80 -20.97 3.28
CA ILE A 117 -6.16 -20.49 2.05
C ILE A 117 -5.43 -19.17 2.33
N ARG A 118 -6.13 -18.16 2.86
CA ARG A 118 -5.56 -16.81 3.00
C ARG A 118 -4.53 -16.70 4.12
N GLN A 119 -4.74 -17.38 5.24
CA GLN A 119 -3.86 -17.23 6.41
C GLN A 119 -2.72 -18.26 6.46
N ILE A 120 -2.78 -19.34 5.67
CA ILE A 120 -1.73 -20.37 5.67
C ILE A 120 -1.19 -20.59 4.26
N THR A 121 -2.02 -21.06 3.31
CA THR A 121 -1.53 -21.50 1.99
C THR A 121 -0.88 -20.36 1.20
N GLU A 122 -1.56 -19.21 1.09
CA GLU A 122 -1.02 -18.04 0.37
C GLU A 122 0.27 -17.54 1.00
N VAL A 123 0.34 -17.51 2.34
CA VAL A 123 1.55 -17.06 3.06
C VAL A 123 2.73 -18.04 2.86
N ARG A 124 2.47 -19.36 2.84
CA ARG A 124 3.50 -20.37 2.54
C ARG A 124 4.02 -20.23 1.10
N GLU A 125 3.12 -19.99 0.13
CA GLU A 125 3.53 -19.71 -1.24
C GLU A 125 4.42 -18.45 -1.32
N GLU A 126 4.04 -17.36 -0.68
CA GLU A 126 4.84 -16.14 -0.64
C GLU A 126 6.23 -16.38 -0.04
N GLN A 127 6.33 -17.17 1.05
CA GLN A 127 7.61 -17.53 1.66
C GLN A 127 8.51 -18.34 0.70
N GLN A 128 7.95 -19.26 -0.08
CA GLN A 128 8.69 -20.03 -1.08
C GLN A 128 9.18 -19.16 -2.24
N LEU A 129 8.37 -18.20 -2.68
CA LEU A 129 8.70 -17.30 -3.78
C LEU A 129 9.92 -16.40 -3.47
N ARG A 130 10.14 -16.02 -2.20
CA ARG A 130 11.24 -15.11 -1.80
C ARG A 130 12.61 -15.55 -2.31
N SER A 131 12.89 -16.86 -2.30
CA SER A 131 14.18 -17.41 -2.73
C SER A 131 14.39 -17.36 -4.24
N GLN A 132 13.34 -17.19 -5.02
CA GLN A 132 13.34 -17.19 -6.48
C GLN A 132 13.44 -15.78 -7.08
N ILE A 133 13.29 -14.74 -6.26
CA ILE A 133 13.28 -13.35 -6.72
C ILE A 133 14.69 -12.91 -7.09
N PRO A 134 14.94 -12.46 -8.34
CA PRO A 134 16.22 -11.88 -8.75
C PRO A 134 16.56 -10.66 -7.89
N LYS A 135 17.86 -10.45 -7.63
CA LYS A 135 18.36 -9.37 -6.76
C LYS A 135 19.42 -8.55 -7.44
N ILE A 136 19.36 -7.22 -7.29
CA ILE A 136 20.49 -6.32 -7.53
C ILE A 136 21.22 -6.12 -6.18
N ASN A 137 22.50 -5.80 -6.26
CA ASN A 137 23.37 -5.63 -5.09
C ASN A 137 22.70 -4.87 -3.94
N VAL A 138 22.87 -5.39 -2.74
CA VAL A 138 22.28 -4.86 -1.50
C VAL A 138 22.83 -3.45 -1.23
N THR A 139 21.94 -2.54 -0.85
CA THR A 139 22.33 -1.18 -0.46
C THR A 139 23.03 -1.16 0.89
N GLU A 140 24.04 -0.30 1.02
CA GLU A 140 24.69 0.04 2.30
C GLU A 140 24.04 1.27 2.96
N ASN A 141 23.08 1.92 2.30
CA ASN A 141 22.39 3.08 2.81
C ASN A 141 21.51 2.69 4.01
N LYS A 142 21.74 3.34 5.15
CA LYS A 142 21.07 3.03 6.42
C LYS A 142 19.55 3.28 6.36
N ILE A 143 19.14 4.38 5.74
CA ILE A 143 17.71 4.71 5.61
C ILE A 143 17.01 3.68 4.72
N SER A 144 17.60 3.31 3.58
CA SER A 144 17.08 2.22 2.73
C SER A 144 16.95 0.91 3.49
N GLN A 145 17.86 0.60 4.41
CA GLN A 145 17.77 -0.60 5.25
C GLN A 145 16.58 -0.53 6.22
N VAL A 146 16.42 0.58 6.93
CA VAL A 146 15.30 0.77 7.88
C VAL A 146 13.96 0.78 7.15
N VAL A 147 13.87 1.44 5.98
CA VAL A 147 12.67 1.42 5.13
C VAL A 147 12.37 0.00 4.64
N ARG A 148 13.40 -0.75 4.21
CA ARG A 148 13.25 -2.15 3.82
C ARG A 148 12.71 -2.99 4.98
N GLU A 149 13.27 -2.88 6.19
CA GLU A 149 12.81 -3.61 7.37
C GLU A 149 11.34 -3.31 7.67
N GLN A 150 10.92 -2.05 7.58
CA GLN A 150 9.51 -1.66 7.74
C GLN A 150 8.58 -2.41 6.78
N TYR A 151 8.93 -2.48 5.48
CA TYR A 151 8.10 -3.16 4.47
C TYR A 151 8.31 -4.68 4.42
N GLU A 152 9.40 -5.21 4.97
CA GLU A 152 9.54 -6.66 5.20
C GLU A 152 8.58 -7.16 6.27
N GLU A 153 8.39 -6.38 7.35
CA GLU A 153 7.43 -6.70 8.41
C GLU A 153 5.98 -6.45 7.94
N ASN A 154 5.75 -5.32 7.26
CA ASN A 154 4.44 -4.83 6.88
C ASN A 154 4.39 -4.46 5.39
N PRO A 155 4.21 -5.44 4.49
CA PRO A 155 4.06 -5.17 3.04
C PRO A 155 2.91 -4.22 2.74
N TYR A 156 3.15 -3.16 1.96
CA TYR A 156 2.18 -2.11 1.68
C TYR A 156 2.08 -1.81 0.17
N PRO A 157 0.87 -1.45 -0.32
CA PRO A 157 -0.44 -1.61 0.31
C PRO A 157 -0.91 -3.08 0.28
N ARG A 158 -1.61 -3.56 1.30
CA ARG A 158 -2.31 -4.85 1.19
C ARG A 158 -3.63 -4.67 0.45
N TRP A 159 -3.86 -5.49 -0.55
CA TRP A 159 -5.06 -5.47 -1.38
C TRP A 159 -5.47 -6.90 -1.77
N ILE A 160 -6.75 -7.12 -1.98
CA ILE A 160 -7.29 -8.45 -2.31
C ILE A 160 -7.68 -8.50 -3.78
N ASN A 161 -8.48 -7.54 -4.22
CA ASN A 161 -8.96 -7.45 -5.59
C ASN A 161 -8.41 -6.22 -6.30
N LEU A 162 -8.16 -6.38 -7.58
CA LEU A 162 -7.73 -5.31 -8.48
C LEU A 162 -8.51 -5.43 -9.78
N GLY A 163 -9.15 -4.34 -10.18
CA GLY A 163 -9.70 -4.22 -11.53
C GLY A 163 -8.55 -3.98 -12.51
N LEU A 164 -8.32 -4.93 -13.41
CA LEU A 164 -7.37 -4.78 -14.50
C LEU A 164 -8.05 -4.15 -15.73
N SER A 165 -7.27 -3.48 -16.57
CA SER A 165 -7.76 -3.01 -17.86
C SER A 165 -7.94 -4.20 -18.81
N PHE A 166 -9.12 -4.32 -19.41
CA PHE A 166 -9.40 -5.32 -20.45
C PHE A 166 -9.06 -4.84 -21.87
N GLU A 167 -8.82 -3.54 -22.02
CA GLU A 167 -8.49 -2.90 -23.28
C GLU A 167 -7.19 -2.11 -23.13
N PRO A 168 -6.03 -2.79 -23.23
CA PRO A 168 -4.73 -2.10 -23.15
C PRO A 168 -4.58 -1.13 -24.33
N LYS A 169 -4.01 0.05 -24.04
CA LYS A 169 -3.88 1.18 -24.95
C LYS A 169 -2.41 1.40 -25.33
N THR A 170 -2.20 2.02 -26.50
CA THR A 170 -0.88 2.54 -26.87
C THR A 170 -0.47 3.69 -25.92
N ILE A 171 0.84 3.99 -25.83
CA ILE A 171 1.31 5.18 -25.07
C ILE A 171 0.56 6.45 -25.50
N ARG A 172 0.40 6.62 -26.82
CA ARG A 172 -0.30 7.78 -27.39
C ARG A 172 -1.73 7.92 -26.88
N GLU A 173 -2.48 6.83 -26.84
CA GLU A 173 -3.88 6.85 -26.37
C GLU A 173 -3.95 7.13 -24.87
N VAL A 174 -3.06 6.52 -24.06
CA VAL A 174 -2.99 6.81 -22.62
C VAL A 174 -2.67 8.29 -22.37
N MET A 175 -1.66 8.84 -23.06
CA MET A 175 -1.28 10.24 -22.90
C MET A 175 -2.39 11.20 -23.39
N LYS A 176 -3.11 10.83 -24.43
CA LYS A 176 -4.29 11.59 -24.91
C LYS A 176 -5.41 11.61 -23.87
N ASP A 177 -5.70 10.47 -23.25
CA ASP A 177 -6.72 10.37 -22.20
C ASP A 177 -6.37 11.20 -20.97
N LEU A 178 -5.09 11.23 -20.60
CA LEU A 178 -4.56 12.05 -19.51
C LEU A 178 -4.55 13.55 -19.82
N ARG A 179 -4.67 13.92 -21.12
CA ARG A 179 -4.65 15.32 -21.62
C ARG A 179 -3.38 16.06 -21.18
N VAL A 180 -2.24 15.40 -21.33
CA VAL A 180 -0.93 15.99 -21.05
C VAL A 180 -0.45 16.84 -22.25
N ASN A 181 0.46 17.81 -21.97
CA ASN A 181 1.09 18.65 -22.99
C ASN A 181 2.24 17.87 -23.67
N LEU A 182 1.90 17.11 -24.66
CA LEU A 182 2.83 16.26 -25.38
C LEU A 182 2.53 16.25 -26.86
N ASP A 183 3.58 16.35 -27.68
CA ASP A 183 3.43 16.11 -29.12
C ASP A 183 3.15 14.62 -29.37
N LEU A 184 1.95 14.33 -29.84
CA LEU A 184 1.45 12.98 -30.04
C LEU A 184 1.68 12.46 -31.47
N ASN A 185 2.80 12.82 -32.12
CA ASN A 185 3.16 12.29 -33.44
C ASN A 185 3.35 10.77 -33.41
N GLU A 186 2.83 10.08 -34.42
CA GLU A 186 2.72 8.60 -34.45
C GLU A 186 4.04 7.86 -34.34
N ASN A 187 5.12 8.46 -34.82
CA ASN A 187 6.43 7.80 -34.92
C ASN A 187 7.31 8.01 -33.67
N GLN A 188 6.81 8.70 -32.63
CA GLN A 188 7.60 9.08 -31.47
C GLN A 188 7.62 8.01 -30.39
N PHE A 189 6.59 7.17 -30.30
CA PHE A 189 6.41 6.23 -29.21
C PHE A 189 6.66 4.78 -29.65
N SER A 190 7.27 4.00 -28.74
CA SER A 190 7.46 2.57 -28.94
C SER A 190 6.12 1.84 -29.03
N THR A 191 5.98 0.93 -29.99
CA THR A 191 4.84 0.01 -30.09
C THR A 191 4.91 -1.15 -29.10
N SER A 192 6.07 -1.35 -28.47
CA SER A 192 6.33 -2.36 -27.43
C SER A 192 7.12 -1.70 -26.30
N PRO A 193 6.46 -0.88 -25.46
CA PRO A 193 7.16 -0.06 -24.48
C PRO A 193 7.77 -0.92 -23.38
N LYS A 194 9.00 -0.55 -23.00
CA LYS A 194 9.69 -1.05 -21.81
C LYS A 194 9.39 -0.09 -20.66
N ILE A 195 8.79 -0.60 -19.59
CA ILE A 195 8.33 0.20 -18.47
C ILE A 195 9.06 -0.24 -17.20
N LEU A 196 9.56 0.70 -16.41
CA LEU A 196 10.10 0.47 -15.07
C LEU A 196 9.14 1.02 -14.03
N ILE A 197 8.78 0.20 -13.06
CA ILE A 197 8.09 0.63 -11.84
C ILE A 197 9.09 0.57 -10.69
N ALA A 198 9.51 1.73 -10.21
CA ALA A 198 10.50 1.85 -9.15
C ALA A 198 9.82 2.09 -7.80
N GLY A 199 9.89 1.10 -6.90
CA GLY A 199 9.15 1.02 -5.66
C GLY A 199 7.73 0.49 -5.91
N CYS A 200 7.63 -0.76 -6.36
CA CYS A 200 6.34 -1.34 -6.77
C CYS A 200 5.48 -1.83 -5.59
N GLY A 201 6.05 -1.92 -4.37
CA GLY A 201 5.38 -2.47 -3.20
C GLY A 201 4.79 -3.85 -3.49
N THR A 202 3.55 -4.06 -3.08
CA THR A 202 2.80 -5.31 -3.28
C THR A 202 2.23 -5.49 -4.70
N GLY A 203 2.70 -4.71 -5.67
CA GLY A 203 2.41 -4.92 -7.09
C GLY A 203 1.09 -4.31 -7.61
N ARG A 204 0.29 -3.67 -6.77
CA ARG A 204 -0.99 -3.08 -7.22
C ARG A 204 -0.82 -2.13 -8.39
N HIS A 205 0.12 -1.21 -8.28
CA HIS A 205 0.41 -0.23 -9.31
C HIS A 205 1.01 -0.88 -10.57
N SER A 206 2.00 -1.76 -10.40
CA SER A 206 2.68 -2.42 -11.51
C SER A 206 1.76 -3.33 -12.34
N LEU A 207 0.82 -4.04 -11.69
CA LEU A 207 -0.20 -4.83 -12.37
C LEU A 207 -1.18 -3.96 -13.16
N SER A 208 -1.61 -2.83 -12.58
CA SER A 208 -2.45 -1.85 -13.28
C SER A 208 -1.75 -1.32 -14.54
N VAL A 209 -0.47 -0.95 -14.43
CA VAL A 209 0.33 -0.47 -15.58
C VAL A 209 0.52 -1.57 -16.62
N ALA A 210 0.89 -2.79 -16.20
CA ALA A 210 1.08 -3.93 -17.10
C ALA A 210 -0.18 -4.28 -17.91
N SER A 211 -1.37 -4.08 -17.33
CA SER A 211 -2.65 -4.30 -18.01
C SER A 211 -3.12 -3.11 -18.85
N SER A 212 -2.55 -1.92 -18.64
CA SER A 212 -3.01 -0.68 -19.30
C SER A 212 -2.28 -0.39 -20.60
N PHE A 213 -0.99 -0.79 -20.72
CA PHE A 213 -0.19 -0.49 -21.91
C PHE A 213 -0.08 -1.68 -22.84
N GLN A 214 -0.48 -1.48 -24.10
CA GLN A 214 -0.44 -2.50 -25.16
C GLN A 214 1.00 -2.95 -25.43
N ASN A 215 1.21 -4.28 -25.56
CA ASN A 215 2.49 -4.90 -25.87
C ASN A 215 3.66 -4.48 -24.94
N SER A 216 3.35 -4.02 -23.74
CA SER A 216 4.37 -3.58 -22.80
C SER A 216 5.15 -4.75 -22.19
N SER A 217 6.39 -4.46 -21.77
CA SER A 217 7.19 -5.29 -20.88
C SER A 217 7.52 -4.46 -19.64
N VAL A 218 7.06 -4.90 -18.48
CA VAL A 218 7.22 -4.18 -17.20
C VAL A 218 8.29 -4.84 -16.36
N LEU A 219 9.24 -4.07 -15.86
CA LEU A 219 10.13 -4.45 -14.76
C LEU A 219 9.67 -3.71 -13.49
N ALA A 220 9.29 -4.45 -12.48
CA ALA A 220 8.87 -3.91 -11.20
C ALA A 220 9.93 -4.18 -10.13
N VAL A 221 10.41 -3.13 -9.47
CA VAL A 221 11.51 -3.21 -8.50
C VAL A 221 11.06 -2.69 -7.15
N ASP A 222 11.43 -3.41 -6.07
CA ASP A 222 11.19 -2.99 -4.69
C ASP A 222 12.32 -3.44 -3.76
N LEU A 223 12.44 -2.81 -2.59
CA LEU A 223 13.39 -3.19 -1.55
C LEU A 223 12.95 -4.46 -0.80
N SER A 224 11.63 -4.65 -0.63
CA SER A 224 11.04 -5.67 0.23
C SER A 224 10.74 -6.96 -0.54
N LEU A 225 11.36 -8.07 -0.10
CA LEU A 225 11.02 -9.41 -0.60
C LEU A 225 9.61 -9.83 -0.20
N SER A 226 9.13 -9.39 0.95
CA SER A 226 7.76 -9.64 1.40
C SER A 226 6.74 -9.01 0.46
N SER A 227 6.96 -7.74 0.08
CA SER A 227 6.12 -7.04 -0.89
C SER A 227 6.17 -7.70 -2.26
N LEU A 228 7.37 -8.05 -2.75
CA LEU A 228 7.56 -8.67 -4.06
C LEU A 228 6.96 -10.08 -4.14
N SER A 229 7.09 -10.90 -3.09
CA SER A 229 6.48 -12.24 -3.08
C SER A 229 4.96 -12.17 -3.13
N TYR A 230 4.35 -11.22 -2.41
CA TYR A 230 2.93 -10.92 -2.53
C TYR A 230 2.55 -10.51 -3.96
N ALA A 231 3.32 -9.57 -4.54
CA ALA A 231 3.09 -9.10 -5.90
C ALA A 231 3.15 -10.25 -6.94
N ILE A 232 4.14 -11.14 -6.84
CA ILE A 232 4.31 -12.29 -7.74
C ILE A 232 3.14 -13.27 -7.60
N ARG A 233 2.71 -13.60 -6.38
CA ARG A 233 1.54 -14.45 -6.16
C ARG A 233 0.29 -13.85 -6.80
N LYS A 234 0.04 -12.55 -6.56
CA LYS A 234 -1.12 -11.85 -7.16
C LYS A 234 -1.04 -11.75 -8.68
N THR A 235 0.16 -11.61 -9.24
CA THR A 235 0.39 -11.63 -10.70
C THR A 235 0.01 -12.96 -11.31
N LYS A 236 0.39 -14.07 -10.67
CA LYS A 236 -0.02 -15.42 -11.08
C LYS A 236 -1.53 -15.61 -10.98
N GLU A 237 -2.12 -15.21 -9.85
CA GLU A 237 -3.58 -15.29 -9.60
C GLU A 237 -4.37 -14.54 -10.69
N LEU A 238 -3.91 -13.36 -11.11
CA LEU A 238 -4.54 -12.53 -12.13
C LEU A 238 -4.10 -12.87 -13.58
N SER A 239 -3.23 -13.88 -13.77
CA SER A 239 -2.74 -14.34 -15.06
C SER A 239 -2.10 -13.24 -15.92
N VAL A 240 -1.39 -12.29 -15.31
CA VAL A 240 -0.63 -11.23 -16.01
C VAL A 240 0.76 -11.77 -16.36
N ALA A 241 1.13 -11.75 -17.66
CA ALA A 241 2.35 -12.43 -18.14
C ALA A 241 3.49 -11.48 -18.56
N ASN A 242 3.25 -10.17 -18.63
CA ASN A 242 4.17 -9.17 -19.17
C ASN A 242 4.89 -8.35 -18.09
N ILE A 243 5.06 -8.92 -16.90
CA ILE A 243 5.71 -8.25 -15.77
C ILE A 243 6.73 -9.16 -15.10
N ASP A 244 7.93 -8.64 -14.89
CA ASP A 244 9.02 -9.25 -14.13
C ASP A 244 9.25 -8.47 -12.83
N TYR A 245 9.63 -9.17 -11.77
CA TYR A 245 9.91 -8.59 -10.46
C TYR A 245 11.37 -8.77 -10.06
N MET A 246 11.94 -7.76 -9.37
CA MET A 246 13.33 -7.79 -8.92
C MET A 246 13.48 -7.05 -7.58
N GLN A 247 14.24 -7.62 -6.65
CA GLN A 247 14.65 -6.90 -5.46
C GLN A 247 15.80 -5.94 -5.78
N GLY A 248 15.65 -4.66 -5.43
CA GLY A 248 16.71 -3.67 -5.66
C GLY A 248 16.43 -2.33 -4.99
N ASP A 249 17.51 -1.62 -4.68
CA ASP A 249 17.46 -0.22 -4.26
C ASP A 249 17.53 0.68 -5.50
N ILE A 250 16.69 1.72 -5.55
CA ILE A 250 16.71 2.73 -6.61
C ILE A 250 18.12 3.30 -6.82
N LEU A 251 18.86 3.53 -5.73
CA LEU A 251 20.24 4.06 -5.77
C LEU A 251 21.22 3.15 -6.53
N LYS A 252 20.91 1.88 -6.74
CA LYS A 252 21.74 0.90 -7.44
C LYS A 252 21.22 0.53 -8.83
N LEU A 253 20.06 1.06 -9.25
CA LEU A 253 19.45 0.74 -10.55
C LEU A 253 20.28 1.22 -11.75
N ASN A 254 21.20 2.17 -11.57
CA ASN A 254 22.14 2.58 -12.61
C ASN A 254 23.04 1.45 -13.09
N THR A 255 23.14 0.34 -12.36
CA THR A 255 23.86 -0.88 -12.78
C THR A 255 23.09 -1.73 -13.79
N LEU A 256 21.80 -1.42 -14.02
CA LEU A 256 21.01 -2.06 -15.08
C LEU A 256 21.48 -1.57 -16.43
N ASP A 257 21.94 -2.48 -17.28
CA ASP A 257 22.24 -2.18 -18.69
C ASP A 257 20.95 -2.15 -19.52
N ARG A 258 20.02 -1.27 -19.12
CA ARG A 258 18.69 -1.13 -19.74
C ARG A 258 18.26 0.33 -19.72
N LYS A 259 17.47 0.71 -20.74
CA LYS A 259 16.76 1.99 -20.81
C LYS A 259 15.27 1.72 -21.02
N PHE A 260 14.45 2.60 -20.46
CA PHE A 260 13.00 2.45 -20.44
C PHE A 260 12.32 3.58 -21.22
N ASP A 261 11.20 3.25 -21.86
CA ASP A 261 10.35 4.22 -22.54
C ASP A 261 9.52 5.02 -21.51
N ILE A 262 9.09 4.31 -20.45
CA ILE A 262 8.32 4.90 -19.33
C ILE A 262 8.95 4.46 -18.01
N ILE A 263 9.05 5.37 -17.06
CA ILE A 263 9.42 5.07 -15.66
C ILE A 263 8.37 5.66 -14.74
N GLU A 264 7.83 4.85 -13.82
CA GLU A 264 6.91 5.34 -12.79
C GLU A 264 7.46 5.09 -11.40
N SER A 265 7.38 6.10 -10.55
CA SER A 265 7.75 6.04 -9.13
C SER A 265 6.79 6.92 -8.31
N ALA A 266 5.80 6.30 -7.69
CA ALA A 266 4.75 7.00 -6.96
C ALA A 266 4.70 6.50 -5.50
N GLY A 267 4.82 7.42 -4.53
CA GLY A 267 4.82 7.06 -3.13
C GLY A 267 6.16 6.49 -2.64
N VAL A 268 7.30 6.83 -3.27
CA VAL A 268 8.59 6.17 -3.00
C VAL A 268 9.72 7.16 -2.73
N LEU A 269 10.00 8.06 -3.67
CA LEU A 269 11.17 8.94 -3.60
C LEU A 269 11.21 9.79 -2.33
N HIS A 270 10.06 10.21 -1.84
CA HIS A 270 9.95 11.03 -0.63
C HIS A 270 10.27 10.26 0.68
N HIS A 271 10.48 8.95 0.60
CA HIS A 271 10.94 8.11 1.71
C HIS A 271 12.46 7.82 1.66
N MET A 272 13.15 8.27 0.62
CA MET A 272 14.60 8.12 0.52
C MET A 272 15.31 9.18 1.39
N GLU A 273 16.54 8.90 1.80
CA GLU A 273 17.38 9.88 2.50
C GLU A 273 17.59 11.14 1.66
N GLU A 274 17.92 10.95 0.37
CA GLU A 274 18.09 12.01 -0.61
C GLU A 274 17.20 11.76 -1.84
N PRO A 275 15.94 12.23 -1.83
CA PRO A 275 14.96 11.97 -2.89
C PRO A 275 15.45 12.34 -4.28
N LEU A 276 16.14 13.46 -4.43
CA LEU A 276 16.60 13.95 -5.72
C LEU A 276 17.73 13.09 -6.31
N VAL A 277 18.55 12.45 -5.48
CA VAL A 277 19.57 11.50 -5.93
C VAL A 277 18.92 10.25 -6.52
N GLY A 278 17.93 9.69 -5.83
CA GLY A 278 17.14 8.58 -6.37
C GLY A 278 16.44 8.96 -7.67
N TRP A 279 15.84 10.15 -7.73
CA TRP A 279 15.18 10.63 -8.94
C TRP A 279 16.17 10.76 -10.10
N GLN A 280 17.37 11.32 -9.86
CA GLN A 280 18.42 11.44 -10.88
C GLN A 280 18.86 10.06 -11.43
N VAL A 281 18.95 9.03 -10.58
CA VAL A 281 19.23 7.65 -11.03
C VAL A 281 18.15 7.17 -12.01
N LEU A 282 16.88 7.39 -11.69
CA LEU A 282 15.77 7.01 -12.57
C LEU A 282 15.80 7.78 -13.91
N VAL A 283 16.08 9.09 -13.88
CA VAL A 283 16.25 9.89 -15.10
C VAL A 283 17.39 9.34 -15.98
N GLY A 284 18.47 8.85 -15.33
CA GLY A 284 19.57 8.19 -16.04
C GLY A 284 19.14 6.92 -16.81
N LEU A 285 18.10 6.23 -16.36
CA LEU A 285 17.56 5.02 -17.01
C LEU A 285 16.48 5.33 -18.06
N LEU A 286 15.98 6.57 -18.10
CA LEU A 286 14.98 6.96 -19.07
C LEU A 286 15.62 7.22 -20.43
N LYS A 287 14.99 6.75 -21.51
CA LYS A 287 15.40 7.05 -22.88
C LYS A 287 15.25 8.54 -23.18
N PRO A 288 15.96 9.10 -24.17
CA PRO A 288 15.62 10.42 -24.72
C PRO A 288 14.15 10.44 -25.15
N GLN A 289 13.45 11.53 -24.92
CA GLN A 289 11.99 11.68 -25.12
C GLN A 289 11.11 10.70 -24.32
N GLY A 290 11.69 9.91 -23.41
CA GLY A 290 10.97 8.99 -22.54
C GLY A 290 10.10 9.74 -21.54
N LEU A 291 9.07 9.06 -21.02
CA LEU A 291 8.07 9.62 -20.12
C LEU A 291 8.30 9.12 -18.69
N MET A 292 8.05 9.99 -17.72
CA MET A 292 8.16 9.59 -16.32
C MET A 292 6.94 10.09 -15.54
N ARG A 293 6.37 9.21 -14.70
CA ARG A 293 5.32 9.56 -13.73
C ARG A 293 5.91 9.53 -12.32
N ILE A 294 5.75 10.63 -11.61
CA ILE A 294 6.26 10.80 -10.25
C ILE A 294 5.12 11.10 -9.29
N GLY A 295 5.17 10.46 -8.11
CA GLY A 295 4.28 10.75 -6.99
C GLY A 295 5.07 11.23 -5.77
N LEU A 296 4.81 12.48 -5.31
CA LEU A 296 5.47 13.11 -4.16
C LEU A 296 4.45 13.72 -3.20
N TYR A 297 4.75 13.72 -1.91
CA TYR A 297 3.88 14.36 -0.93
C TYR A 297 3.96 15.89 -0.99
N SER A 298 2.78 16.52 -0.98
CA SER A 298 2.65 17.97 -0.89
C SER A 298 2.95 18.47 0.54
N GLN A 299 3.74 19.53 0.64
CA GLN A 299 3.99 20.18 1.92
C GLN A 299 2.72 20.86 2.47
N ILE A 300 1.89 21.43 1.59
CA ILE A 300 0.67 22.13 1.96
C ILE A 300 -0.41 21.14 2.39
N ALA A 301 -0.65 20.12 1.57
CA ALA A 301 -1.73 19.16 1.81
C ALA A 301 -1.47 18.19 2.98
N ARG A 302 -0.21 18.02 3.41
CA ARG A 302 0.19 17.11 4.51
C ARG A 302 0.22 17.75 5.90
N GLN A 303 -0.31 18.97 6.09
CA GLN A 303 -0.25 19.66 7.39
C GLN A 303 -1.00 18.90 8.51
N ASN A 304 -2.11 18.25 8.20
CA ASN A 304 -2.82 17.41 9.16
C ASN A 304 -1.96 16.21 9.63
N ILE A 305 -1.18 15.61 8.74
CA ILE A 305 -0.28 14.50 9.09
C ILE A 305 0.87 15.00 9.98
N VAL A 306 1.39 16.21 9.71
CA VAL A 306 2.41 16.83 10.57
C VAL A 306 1.89 17.00 12.00
N GLU A 307 0.68 17.56 12.18
CA GLU A 307 0.07 17.73 13.50
C GLU A 307 -0.10 16.39 14.24
N ILE A 308 -0.50 15.32 13.50
CA ILE A 308 -0.67 14.00 14.11
C ILE A 308 0.68 13.39 14.49
N ARG A 309 1.71 13.53 13.66
CA ARG A 309 3.07 13.05 13.98
C ARG A 309 3.68 13.79 15.17
N GLU A 310 3.42 15.08 15.34
CA GLU A 310 3.79 15.85 16.53
C GLU A 310 3.07 15.34 17.78
N PHE A 311 1.77 15.03 17.65
CA PHE A 311 0.99 14.40 18.73
C PHE A 311 1.58 13.03 19.11
N ILE A 312 1.88 12.16 18.13
CA ILE A 312 2.50 10.83 18.32
C ILE A 312 3.83 10.99 19.09
N ALA A 313 4.71 11.89 18.63
CA ALA A 313 5.99 12.15 19.26
C ALA A 313 5.84 12.69 20.71
N LYS A 314 4.90 13.60 20.95
CA LYS A 314 4.61 14.15 22.28
C LYS A 314 4.09 13.09 23.26
N LYS A 315 3.32 12.11 22.76
CA LYS A 315 2.79 11.00 23.56
C LYS A 315 3.80 9.88 23.78
N GLY A 316 4.88 9.84 22.99
CA GLY A 316 5.92 8.82 23.06
C GLY A 316 5.53 7.50 22.43
N TYR A 317 4.52 7.48 21.54
CA TYR A 317 4.19 6.30 20.76
C TYR A 317 5.30 6.00 19.73
N ASP A 318 5.67 4.72 19.63
CA ASP A 318 6.56 4.21 18.60
C ASP A 318 5.79 3.53 17.44
N ASN A 319 6.52 2.95 16.49
CA ASN A 319 5.92 2.28 15.34
C ASN A 319 5.59 0.81 15.59
N SER A 320 5.56 0.35 16.85
CA SER A 320 5.15 -1.01 17.20
C SER A 320 3.64 -1.22 16.94
N PRO A 321 3.23 -2.45 16.61
CA PRO A 321 1.80 -2.75 16.44
C PRO A 321 0.94 -2.38 17.67
N LYS A 322 1.50 -2.48 18.86
CA LYS A 322 0.83 -2.13 20.11
C LYS A 322 0.56 -0.62 20.17
N ASP A 323 1.60 0.19 20.01
CA ASP A 323 1.50 1.65 20.09
C ASP A 323 0.63 2.23 18.98
N ILE A 324 0.70 1.66 17.77
CA ILE A 324 -0.20 2.04 16.68
C ILE A 324 -1.68 1.81 17.07
N ARG A 325 -2.02 0.66 17.66
CA ARG A 325 -3.41 0.37 18.12
C ARG A 325 -3.85 1.32 19.22
N GLU A 326 -3.00 1.59 20.21
CA GLU A 326 -3.27 2.50 21.30
C GLU A 326 -3.46 3.95 20.80
N CYS A 327 -2.55 4.43 19.94
CA CYS A 327 -2.64 5.76 19.33
C CYS A 327 -3.94 5.91 18.51
N ARG A 328 -4.28 4.92 17.67
CA ARG A 328 -5.53 4.93 16.91
C ARG A 328 -6.77 5.00 17.83
N SER A 329 -6.77 4.20 18.89
CA SER A 329 -7.87 4.20 19.86
C SER A 329 -8.00 5.56 20.56
N GLU A 330 -6.89 6.20 20.93
CA GLU A 330 -6.91 7.55 21.51
C GLU A 330 -7.48 8.55 20.51
N ILE A 331 -7.03 8.55 19.26
CA ILE A 331 -7.53 9.44 18.20
C ILE A 331 -9.03 9.25 17.94
N MET A 332 -9.50 7.99 17.85
CA MET A 332 -10.93 7.68 17.65
C MET A 332 -11.84 8.14 18.80
N ASN A 333 -11.27 8.31 20.00
CA ASN A 333 -12.01 8.78 21.18
C ASN A 333 -11.86 10.29 21.41
N MET A 334 -11.07 11.00 20.60
CA MET A 334 -10.99 12.46 20.67
C MET A 334 -12.30 13.09 20.21
N THR A 335 -12.78 14.05 20.99
CA THR A 335 -13.87 14.92 20.54
C THR A 335 -13.32 15.85 19.45
N THR A 336 -14.12 16.10 18.41
CA THR A 336 -13.82 17.09 17.38
C THR A 336 -13.75 18.49 18.04
N ASP A 337 -12.56 18.90 18.42
CA ASP A 337 -12.28 20.28 18.73
C ASP A 337 -12.17 21.04 17.40
N SER A 338 -12.88 22.17 17.28
CA SER A 338 -12.91 22.97 16.05
C SER A 338 -11.53 23.45 15.57
N ASN A 339 -10.53 23.41 16.44
CA ASN A 339 -9.16 23.88 16.15
C ASN A 339 -8.16 22.75 15.86
N SER A 340 -8.49 21.48 16.10
CA SER A 340 -7.59 20.35 15.83
C SER A 340 -7.98 19.60 14.57
N ARG A 341 -6.99 19.32 13.72
CA ARG A 341 -7.15 18.49 12.51
C ARG A 341 -6.93 17.00 12.79
N ILE A 342 -6.44 16.65 13.99
CA ILE A 342 -6.11 15.26 14.34
C ILE A 342 -7.29 14.31 14.12
N PRO A 343 -8.52 14.60 14.59
CA PRO A 343 -9.65 13.70 14.40
C PRO A 343 -10.04 13.48 12.92
N THR A 344 -9.59 14.35 11.99
CA THR A 344 -9.94 14.20 10.57
C THR A 344 -9.31 12.97 9.91
N ILE A 345 -8.25 12.41 10.52
CA ILE A 345 -7.56 11.22 10.02
C ILE A 345 -8.44 9.98 10.01
N ILE A 346 -9.48 9.90 10.84
CA ILE A 346 -10.45 8.80 10.82
C ILE A 346 -11.20 8.67 9.49
N ASN A 347 -11.16 9.71 8.64
CA ASN A 347 -11.72 9.66 7.29
C ASN A 347 -10.75 9.05 6.28
N SER A 348 -9.48 8.81 6.66
CA SER A 348 -8.50 8.15 5.80
C SER A 348 -8.71 6.65 5.82
N TYR A 349 -8.77 6.04 4.65
CA TYR A 349 -8.84 4.60 4.50
C TYR A 349 -7.63 3.89 5.13
N ASP A 350 -6.44 4.49 5.02
CA ASP A 350 -5.19 3.94 5.54
C ASP A 350 -5.17 3.84 7.08
N PHE A 351 -6.02 4.61 7.76
CA PHE A 351 -6.14 4.55 9.22
C PHE A 351 -6.68 3.21 9.73
N TYR A 352 -7.38 2.41 8.90
CA TYR A 352 -8.10 1.20 9.29
C TYR A 352 -7.36 -0.12 9.04
N SER A 353 -6.06 -0.07 8.74
CA SER A 353 -5.17 -1.22 8.67
C SER A 353 -3.82 -0.90 9.29
N LEU A 354 -3.11 -1.92 9.77
CA LEU A 354 -1.86 -1.69 10.52
C LEU A 354 -0.74 -1.14 9.64
N SER A 355 -0.40 -1.81 8.51
CA SER A 355 0.65 -1.35 7.60
C SER A 355 0.33 0.00 6.95
N PRO A 356 -0.89 0.24 6.40
CA PRO A 356 -1.27 1.54 5.90
C PRO A 356 -1.21 2.66 6.95
N CYS A 357 -1.67 2.39 8.19
CA CYS A 357 -1.58 3.37 9.28
C CYS A 357 -0.13 3.66 9.68
N ARG A 358 0.71 2.61 9.72
CA ARG A 358 2.16 2.74 9.98
C ARG A 358 2.82 3.59 8.90
N ASP A 359 2.54 3.33 7.63
CA ASP A 359 3.06 4.10 6.51
C ASP A 359 2.63 5.58 6.59
N LEU A 360 1.36 5.82 6.85
CA LEU A 360 0.77 7.16 6.90
C LEU A 360 1.31 8.02 8.05
N LEU A 361 1.38 7.46 9.28
CA LEU A 361 1.59 8.20 10.50
C LEU A 361 2.94 7.93 11.19
N PHE A 362 3.52 6.75 11.02
CA PHE A 362 4.70 6.28 11.75
C PHE A 362 5.90 5.99 10.84
N HIS A 363 5.84 6.40 9.56
CA HIS A 363 6.93 6.15 8.63
C HIS A 363 8.23 6.80 9.13
N VAL A 364 9.33 6.05 9.05
CA VAL A 364 10.64 6.45 9.59
C VAL A 364 11.26 7.65 8.87
N GLN A 365 10.92 7.85 7.59
CA GLN A 365 11.45 8.94 6.76
C GLN A 365 10.37 9.48 5.81
N GLU A 366 10.12 10.79 5.84
CA GLU A 366 9.18 11.44 4.93
C GLU A 366 9.67 12.85 4.57
N HIS A 367 9.87 13.07 3.27
CA HIS A 367 10.07 14.40 2.70
C HIS A 367 8.76 14.92 2.10
N ARG A 368 8.55 16.21 2.15
CA ARG A 368 7.42 16.91 1.56
C ARG A 368 7.94 17.99 0.63
N PHE A 369 7.27 18.18 -0.48
CA PHE A 369 7.71 19.08 -1.54
C PHE A 369 6.70 20.21 -1.76
N THR A 370 7.21 21.34 -2.22
CA THR A 370 6.42 22.41 -2.84
C THR A 370 6.56 22.34 -4.35
N LEU A 371 5.60 22.88 -5.10
CA LEU A 371 5.68 22.91 -6.56
C LEU A 371 6.89 23.74 -7.09
N PRO A 372 7.31 24.84 -6.47
CA PRO A 372 8.59 25.51 -6.82
C PRO A 372 9.83 24.62 -6.64
N GLN A 373 9.88 23.78 -5.60
CA GLN A 373 10.98 22.83 -5.43
C GLN A 373 10.98 21.76 -6.53
N ILE A 374 9.80 21.28 -6.92
CA ILE A 374 9.65 20.33 -8.03
C ILE A 374 10.09 20.99 -9.35
N ALA A 375 9.67 22.25 -9.64
CA ALA A 375 10.07 22.97 -10.84
C ALA A 375 11.60 23.10 -10.96
N ASN A 376 12.28 23.49 -9.88
CA ASN A 376 13.74 23.57 -9.84
C ASN A 376 14.43 22.20 -10.03
N ALA A 377 13.83 21.12 -9.49
CA ALA A 377 14.35 19.77 -9.68
C ALA A 377 14.22 19.32 -11.15
N LEU A 378 13.09 19.58 -11.79
CA LEU A 378 12.86 19.26 -13.21
C LEU A 378 13.85 19.98 -14.12
N GLU A 379 14.06 21.28 -13.92
CA GLU A 379 15.03 22.08 -14.67
C GLU A 379 16.45 21.47 -14.57
N LYS A 380 16.90 21.17 -13.35
CA LYS A 380 18.24 20.57 -13.12
C LYS A 380 18.41 19.20 -13.75
N MET A 381 17.32 18.43 -13.89
CA MET A 381 17.34 17.09 -14.42
C MET A 381 17.07 17.01 -15.92
N GLY A 382 16.82 18.14 -16.61
CA GLY A 382 16.45 18.18 -18.03
C GLY A 382 15.11 17.50 -18.30
N LEU A 383 14.12 17.75 -17.44
CA LEU A 383 12.77 17.23 -17.54
C LEU A 383 11.78 18.36 -17.78
N THR A 384 10.82 18.14 -18.68
CA THR A 384 9.70 19.04 -18.94
C THR A 384 8.45 18.54 -18.25
N PHE A 385 7.79 19.38 -17.45
CA PHE A 385 6.49 19.08 -16.88
C PHE A 385 5.43 19.04 -17.99
N ILE A 386 4.68 17.94 -18.10
CA ILE A 386 3.65 17.78 -19.13
C ILE A 386 2.22 17.68 -18.58
N GLY A 387 2.04 17.62 -17.26
CA GLY A 387 0.72 17.72 -16.65
C GLY A 387 0.54 16.86 -15.40
N PHE A 388 -0.46 17.24 -14.59
CA PHE A 388 -0.87 16.47 -13.41
C PHE A 388 -1.82 15.33 -13.80
N ASP A 389 -1.63 14.19 -13.14
CA ASP A 389 -2.61 13.11 -13.06
C ASP A 389 -3.44 13.31 -11.79
N CYS A 390 -4.47 14.12 -11.89
CA CYS A 390 -5.38 14.45 -10.80
C CYS A 390 -6.84 14.34 -11.24
N SER A 391 -7.77 14.34 -10.27
CA SER A 391 -9.19 14.16 -10.55
C SER A 391 -9.76 15.22 -11.51
N PRO A 392 -10.76 14.87 -12.33
CA PRO A 392 -11.44 15.84 -13.18
C PRO A 392 -12.01 17.02 -12.39
N GLN A 393 -12.44 16.79 -11.15
CA GLN A 393 -12.96 17.85 -10.28
C GLN A 393 -11.89 18.92 -10.00
N ILE A 394 -10.68 18.52 -9.62
CA ILE A 394 -9.57 19.44 -9.36
C ILE A 394 -9.18 20.18 -10.64
N LYS A 395 -9.06 19.45 -11.78
CA LYS A 395 -8.79 20.10 -13.08
C LYS A 395 -9.83 21.14 -13.47
N ASN A 396 -11.12 20.87 -13.18
CA ASN A 396 -12.20 21.81 -13.49
C ASN A 396 -12.17 23.04 -12.55
N GLN A 397 -11.88 22.86 -11.25
CA GLN A 397 -11.70 23.96 -10.31
C GLN A 397 -10.52 24.85 -10.72
N PHE A 398 -9.39 24.24 -11.08
CA PHE A 398 -8.23 24.98 -11.60
C PHE A 398 -8.58 25.80 -12.84
N LYS A 399 -9.25 25.21 -13.85
CA LYS A 399 -9.67 25.90 -15.08
C LYS A 399 -10.67 27.03 -14.84
N ALA A 400 -11.47 26.95 -13.79
CA ALA A 400 -12.39 28.05 -13.44
C ALA A 400 -11.61 29.30 -12.98
N GLN A 401 -10.44 29.11 -12.36
CA GLN A 401 -9.58 30.19 -11.91
C GLN A 401 -8.58 30.63 -13.00
N TYR A 402 -8.07 29.66 -13.78
CA TYR A 402 -7.07 29.85 -14.83
C TYR A 402 -7.59 29.22 -16.14
N PRO A 403 -8.29 30.01 -17.00
CA PRO A 403 -9.07 29.46 -18.11
C PRO A 403 -8.24 29.09 -19.36
N SER A 404 -7.00 29.58 -19.50
CA SER A 404 -6.15 29.19 -20.62
C SER A 404 -5.76 27.72 -20.58
N HIS A 405 -5.72 27.06 -21.72
CA HIS A 405 -5.27 25.68 -21.79
C HIS A 405 -3.80 25.53 -21.35
N GLU A 406 -2.97 26.51 -21.64
CA GLU A 406 -1.53 26.53 -21.32
C GLU A 406 -1.31 26.64 -19.82
N ASP A 407 -2.22 27.25 -19.07
CA ASP A 407 -2.16 27.41 -17.62
C ASP A 407 -2.05 26.05 -16.89
N LEU A 408 -2.67 25.01 -17.45
CA LEU A 408 -2.62 23.64 -16.89
C LEU A 408 -1.19 23.07 -16.79
N PHE A 409 -0.24 23.66 -17.51
CA PHE A 409 1.15 23.21 -17.57
C PHE A 409 2.11 24.17 -16.84
N SER A 410 1.57 25.14 -16.11
CA SER A 410 2.32 26.05 -15.26
C SER A 410 2.34 25.59 -13.81
N LEU A 411 3.49 25.07 -13.34
CA LEU A 411 3.66 24.71 -11.93
C LEU A 411 3.50 25.89 -10.98
N GLU A 412 3.80 27.13 -11.46
CA GLU A 412 3.60 28.37 -10.68
C GLU A 412 2.12 28.62 -10.40
N LEU A 413 1.26 28.53 -11.42
CA LEU A 413 -0.19 28.74 -11.27
C LEU A 413 -0.82 27.60 -10.42
N TRP A 414 -0.36 26.36 -10.57
CA TRP A 414 -0.77 25.28 -9.70
C TRP A 414 -0.33 25.50 -8.24
N HIS A 415 0.81 26.12 -8.01
CA HIS A 415 1.24 26.48 -6.65
C HIS A 415 0.33 27.54 -6.01
N GLN A 416 -0.05 28.57 -6.77
CA GLN A 416 -1.01 29.57 -6.33
C GLN A 416 -2.38 28.95 -6.05
N PHE A 417 -2.85 28.08 -6.95
CA PHE A 417 -4.09 27.35 -6.77
C PHE A 417 -4.10 26.48 -5.49
N GLU A 418 -3.01 25.77 -5.23
CA GLU A 418 -2.89 24.93 -4.04
C GLU A 418 -2.91 25.74 -2.73
N GLN A 419 -2.37 26.96 -2.73
CA GLN A 419 -2.46 27.85 -1.55
C GLN A 419 -3.91 28.20 -1.21
N ASP A 420 -4.75 28.42 -2.21
CA ASP A 420 -6.19 28.69 -2.05
C ASP A 420 -6.99 27.39 -1.79
N HIS A 421 -6.48 26.25 -2.26
CA HIS A 421 -7.11 24.93 -2.19
C HIS A 421 -6.18 23.88 -1.56
N PRO A 422 -5.85 23.96 -0.25
CA PRO A 422 -4.80 23.14 0.38
C PRO A 422 -5.06 21.64 0.33
N ASN A 423 -6.27 21.20 0.06
CA ASN A 423 -6.63 19.80 -0.08
C ASN A 423 -6.58 19.29 -1.54
N ALA A 424 -6.19 20.13 -2.51
CA ALA A 424 -6.15 19.75 -3.92
C ALA A 424 -5.27 18.50 -4.17
N PHE A 425 -4.17 18.38 -3.43
CA PHE A 425 -3.23 17.26 -3.52
C PHE A 425 -3.12 16.47 -2.20
N ILE A 426 -4.26 16.25 -1.54
CA ILE A 426 -4.32 15.62 -0.20
C ILE A 426 -3.67 14.23 -0.15
N HIS A 427 -3.69 13.47 -1.26
CA HIS A 427 -3.00 12.19 -1.34
C HIS A 427 -1.52 12.36 -1.68
N MET A 428 -1.23 12.96 -2.83
CA MET A 428 0.11 13.34 -3.31
C MET A 428 0.01 14.11 -4.62
N TYR A 429 1.04 14.86 -4.97
CA TYR A 429 1.28 15.26 -6.34
C TYR A 429 1.52 14.01 -7.18
N GLN A 430 0.74 13.78 -8.21
CA GLN A 430 1.02 12.80 -9.25
C GLN A 430 1.10 13.53 -10.58
N PHE A 431 2.24 13.46 -11.22
CA PHE A 431 2.47 14.24 -12.43
C PHE A 431 3.36 13.49 -13.41
N TRP A 432 3.21 13.88 -14.66
CA TRP A 432 3.98 13.37 -15.77
C TRP A 432 5.02 14.39 -16.24
N VAL A 433 6.18 13.89 -16.61
CA VAL A 433 7.28 14.66 -17.20
C VAL A 433 7.84 13.93 -18.40
N GLN A 434 8.46 14.68 -19.31
CA GLN A 434 9.20 14.14 -20.45
C GLN A 434 10.68 14.53 -20.34
N LYS A 435 11.57 13.60 -20.68
CA LYS A 435 13.00 13.86 -20.78
C LYS A 435 13.29 14.55 -22.10
N ILE A 436 13.99 15.71 -22.03
CA ILE A 436 14.43 16.49 -23.19
C ILE A 436 15.53 15.74 -23.96
#